data_f7fb61330c921e79ea0532c571d253d3
#
_entry.id   f7fb61330c921e79ea0532c571d253d3
#
_cell.length_a   1.000
_cell.length_b   1.000
_cell.length_c   1.000
_cell.angle_alpha   90.00
_cell.angle_beta   90.00
_cell.angle_gamma   90.00
#
_symmetry.space_group_name_H-M   'P 1'
#
loop_
_entity.id
_entity.type
_entity.pdbx_description
1 polymer ?
#
loop_
_entity_poly.entity_id
_entity_poly.type
_entity_poly.pdbx_seq_one_letter_code
_entity_poly.pdbx_strand_id
1 'polypeptide(L)'
;MIVAGIGCRRGATATEIEAAIEAALEETGQTRDALTALATSDGKGSEQGLIDAAAARGLELTLVKPAALEAAGPRTKSFSPRVKEMFGVPSVAEAAALAAAGPDSALLAPRTILGPVSCALAGAVRET
;
A
#
# COMPACT_ATOMS: atom_id res chain seq x y z
N MET A 1 -14.14 -4.50 -0.31
CA MET A 1 -13.26 -3.38 0.05
C MET A 1 -11.80 -3.77 -0.19
N ILE A 2 -11.09 -2.97 -0.96
CA ILE A 2 -9.68 -3.20 -1.24
C ILE A 2 -8.90 -1.92 -0.95
N VAL A 3 -7.82 -2.04 -0.20
CA VAL A 3 -6.91 -0.94 0.12
C VAL A 3 -5.61 -1.13 -0.65
N ALA A 4 -5.14 -0.07 -1.29
CA ALA A 4 -3.83 -0.07 -1.93
C ALA A 4 -2.80 0.55 -0.98
N GLY A 5 -1.86 -0.27 -0.52
CA GLY A 5 -0.74 0.19 0.28
C GLY A 5 0.40 0.65 -0.61
N ILE A 6 0.99 1.78 -0.29
CA ILE A 6 2.02 2.42 -1.10
C ILE A 6 3.31 2.58 -0.30
N GLY A 7 4.42 2.10 -0.84
CA GLY A 7 5.75 2.47 -0.42
C GLY A 7 6.41 3.24 -1.56
N CYS A 8 7.00 4.36 -1.28
CA CYS A 8 7.63 5.15 -2.34
C CYS A 8 8.88 5.87 -1.83
N ARG A 9 9.78 6.19 -2.77
CA ARG A 9 10.93 7.03 -2.49
C ARG A 9 10.48 8.49 -2.41
N ARG A 10 11.24 9.29 -1.69
CA ARG A 10 11.00 10.73 -1.60
C ARG A 10 10.94 11.34 -3.01
N GLY A 11 9.93 12.15 -3.26
CA GLY A 11 9.76 12.83 -4.53
C GLY A 11 9.11 12.01 -5.63
N ALA A 12 8.62 10.81 -5.33
CA ALA A 12 7.84 10.04 -6.31
C ALA A 12 6.63 10.86 -6.76
N THR A 13 6.39 10.88 -8.07
CA THR A 13 5.29 11.68 -8.63
C THR A 13 3.95 10.96 -8.54
N ALA A 14 2.86 11.73 -8.62
CA ALA A 14 1.52 11.14 -8.69
C ALA A 14 1.39 10.19 -9.88
N THR A 15 1.97 10.52 -11.02
CA THR A 15 1.97 9.67 -12.21
C THR A 15 2.66 8.33 -11.93
N GLU A 16 3.81 8.36 -11.26
CA GLU A 16 4.54 7.13 -10.90
C GLU A 16 3.75 6.28 -9.91
N ILE A 17 3.12 6.91 -8.92
CA ILE A 17 2.30 6.23 -7.94
C ILE A 17 1.06 5.62 -8.60
N GLU A 18 0.38 6.35 -9.45
CA GLU A 18 -0.78 5.85 -10.18
C GLU A 18 -0.43 4.70 -11.11
N ALA A 19 0.72 4.75 -11.77
CA ALA A 19 1.18 3.65 -12.62
C ALA A 19 1.38 2.36 -11.82
N ALA A 20 1.95 2.46 -10.61
CA ALA A 20 2.13 1.30 -9.74
C ALA A 20 0.79 0.75 -9.25
N ILE A 21 -0.17 1.62 -8.94
CA ILE A 21 -1.52 1.19 -8.54
C ILE A 21 -2.20 0.44 -9.69
N GLU A 22 -2.14 0.98 -10.91
CA GLU A 22 -2.73 0.33 -12.07
C GLU A 22 -2.08 -1.03 -12.36
N ALA A 23 -0.76 -1.13 -12.22
CA ALA A 23 -0.06 -2.40 -12.40
C ALA A 23 -0.51 -3.44 -11.35
N ALA A 24 -0.67 -3.03 -10.09
CA ALA A 24 -1.13 -3.92 -9.04
C ALA A 24 -2.58 -4.38 -9.28
N LEU A 25 -3.45 -3.49 -9.73
CA LEU A 25 -4.83 -3.84 -10.09
C LEU A 25 -4.85 -4.86 -11.23
N GLU A 26 -4.05 -4.63 -12.27
CA GLU A 26 -3.97 -5.53 -13.41
C GLU A 26 -3.48 -6.91 -13.01
N GLU A 27 -2.41 -6.99 -12.21
CA GLU A 27 -1.86 -8.26 -11.74
C GLU A 27 -2.84 -9.08 -10.91
N THR A 28 -3.71 -8.41 -10.15
CA THR A 28 -4.67 -9.08 -9.27
C THR A 28 -6.05 -9.26 -9.90
N GLY A 29 -6.23 -8.78 -11.14
CA GLY A 29 -7.52 -8.85 -11.82
C GLY A 29 -8.59 -7.96 -11.22
N GLN A 30 -8.20 -6.92 -10.50
CA GLN A 30 -9.14 -6.01 -9.84
C GLN A 30 -9.40 -4.77 -10.69
N THR A 31 -10.58 -4.19 -10.52
CA THR A 31 -10.94 -2.94 -11.19
C THR A 31 -10.65 -1.73 -10.29
N ARG A 32 -10.57 -0.55 -10.88
CA ARG A 32 -10.39 0.70 -10.15
C ARG A 32 -11.47 0.93 -9.11
N ASP A 33 -12.70 0.56 -9.42
CA ASP A 33 -13.85 0.76 -8.54
C ASP A 33 -13.78 -0.08 -7.27
N ALA A 34 -12.94 -1.11 -7.25
CA ALA A 34 -12.75 -1.94 -6.08
C ALA A 34 -11.93 -1.24 -4.99
N LEU A 35 -11.13 -0.24 -5.35
CA LEU A 35 -10.31 0.50 -4.38
C LEU A 35 -11.18 1.43 -3.53
N THR A 36 -11.00 1.37 -2.22
CA THR A 36 -11.72 2.23 -1.27
C THR A 36 -10.81 3.20 -0.55
N ALA A 37 -9.51 2.96 -0.50
CA ALA A 37 -8.54 3.86 0.13
C ALA A 37 -7.13 3.56 -0.38
N LEU A 38 -6.25 4.54 -0.24
CA LEU A 38 -4.82 4.37 -0.33
C LEU A 38 -4.26 4.40 1.09
N ALA A 39 -3.17 3.69 1.36
CA ALA A 39 -2.54 3.67 2.68
C ALA A 39 -1.02 3.73 2.54
N THR A 40 -0.38 4.39 3.50
CA THR A 40 1.09 4.45 3.58
C THR A 40 1.50 4.63 5.04
N SER A 41 2.80 4.62 5.33
CA SER A 41 3.27 4.93 6.66
C SER A 41 3.03 6.42 6.98
N ASP A 42 2.77 6.76 8.23
CA ASP A 42 2.46 8.14 8.61
C ASP A 42 3.63 9.12 8.33
N GLY A 43 4.86 8.64 8.33
CA GLY A 43 6.02 9.44 7.95
C GLY A 43 6.02 9.89 6.49
N LYS A 44 5.16 9.32 5.64
CA LYS A 44 5.02 9.68 4.23
C LYS A 44 3.82 10.58 3.95
N GLY A 45 3.12 11.04 4.98
CA GLY A 45 1.92 11.84 4.82
C GLY A 45 2.13 13.21 4.16
N SER A 46 3.36 13.70 4.11
CA SER A 46 3.70 14.96 3.44
C SER A 46 4.17 14.79 1.98
N GLU A 47 4.25 13.56 1.48
CA GLU A 47 4.64 13.33 0.08
C GLU A 47 3.54 13.80 -0.86
N GLN A 48 3.83 14.85 -1.63
CA GLN A 48 2.84 15.49 -2.49
C GLN A 48 2.28 14.53 -3.54
N GLY A 49 3.13 13.65 -4.09
CA GLY A 49 2.69 12.66 -5.08
C GLY A 49 1.59 11.74 -4.54
N LEU A 50 1.70 11.33 -3.27
CA LEU A 50 0.67 10.50 -2.63
C LEU A 50 -0.63 11.28 -2.43
N ILE A 51 -0.53 12.52 -1.96
CA ILE A 51 -1.69 13.39 -1.75
C ILE A 51 -2.42 13.59 -3.07
N ASP A 52 -1.67 13.92 -4.12
CA ASP A 52 -2.24 14.16 -5.46
C ASP A 52 -2.85 12.90 -6.06
N ALA A 53 -2.21 11.74 -5.91
CA ALA A 53 -2.74 10.48 -6.42
C ALA A 53 -4.05 10.10 -5.74
N ALA A 54 -4.13 10.28 -4.42
CA ALA A 54 -5.36 10.02 -3.67
C ALA A 54 -6.48 10.97 -4.10
N ALA A 55 -6.16 12.25 -4.25
CA ALA A 55 -7.13 13.27 -4.69
C ALA A 55 -7.65 12.96 -6.10
N ALA A 56 -6.77 12.60 -7.03
CA ALA A 56 -7.14 12.28 -8.40
C ALA A 56 -8.11 11.09 -8.49
N ARG A 57 -8.02 10.15 -7.53
CA ARG A 57 -8.89 8.98 -7.47
C ARG A 57 -10.12 9.19 -6.59
N GLY A 58 -10.21 10.33 -5.90
CA GLY A 58 -11.29 10.58 -4.95
C GLY A 58 -11.25 9.65 -3.75
N LEU A 59 -10.06 9.18 -3.37
CA LEU A 59 -9.86 8.24 -2.28
C LEU A 59 -9.20 8.91 -1.09
N GLU A 60 -9.49 8.40 0.10
CA GLU A 60 -8.81 8.81 1.31
C GLU A 60 -7.40 8.23 1.34
N LEU A 61 -6.44 9.03 1.83
CA LEU A 61 -5.09 8.56 2.10
C LEU A 61 -5.00 8.25 3.60
N THR A 62 -4.95 6.97 3.93
CA THR A 62 -4.84 6.52 5.32
C THR A 62 -3.38 6.48 5.73
N LEU A 63 -3.03 7.19 6.79
CA LEU A 63 -1.68 7.21 7.34
C LEU A 63 -1.58 6.19 8.48
N VAL A 64 -0.78 5.16 8.27
CA VAL A 64 -0.65 4.05 9.22
C VAL A 64 0.46 4.36 10.23
N LYS A 65 0.12 4.35 11.51
CA LYS A 65 1.08 4.60 12.58
C LYS A 65 2.06 3.45 12.74
N PRO A 66 3.28 3.72 13.26
CA PRO A 66 4.31 2.70 13.39
C PRO A 66 3.86 1.42 14.11
N ALA A 67 3.10 1.53 15.18
CA ALA A 67 2.61 0.35 15.92
C ALA A 67 1.70 -0.53 15.07
N ALA A 68 0.78 0.08 14.30
CA ALA A 68 -0.11 -0.66 13.42
C ALA A 68 0.66 -1.29 12.24
N LEU A 69 1.65 -0.57 11.73
CA LEU A 69 2.51 -1.06 10.66
C LEU A 69 3.27 -2.30 11.10
N GLU A 70 3.90 -2.24 12.28
CA GLU A 70 4.64 -3.36 12.87
C GLU A 70 3.73 -4.57 13.13
N ALA A 71 2.53 -4.33 13.63
CA ALA A 71 1.57 -5.40 13.91
C ALA A 71 1.19 -6.16 12.63
N ALA A 72 1.18 -5.51 11.48
CA ALA A 72 0.89 -6.14 10.18
C ALA A 72 2.12 -6.86 9.59
N GLY A 73 3.33 -6.58 10.09
CA GLY A 73 4.58 -7.13 9.57
C GLY A 73 4.59 -8.63 9.34
N PRO A 74 4.16 -9.46 10.30
CA PRO A 74 4.15 -10.92 10.15
C PRO A 74 3.28 -11.46 9.01
N ARG A 75 2.33 -10.65 8.53
CA ARG A 75 1.43 -11.05 7.44
C ARG A 75 1.93 -10.64 6.05
N THR A 76 3.06 -9.94 5.98
CA THR A 76 3.64 -9.51 4.70
C THR A 76 4.27 -10.69 3.98
N LYS A 77 4.33 -10.62 2.64
CA LYS A 77 4.86 -11.69 1.79
C LYS A 77 6.21 -11.36 1.17
N SER A 78 6.55 -10.08 1.11
CA SER A 78 7.81 -9.61 0.51
C SER A 78 8.77 -9.16 1.60
N PHE A 79 10.07 -9.24 1.32
CA PHE A 79 11.10 -8.83 2.25
C PHE A 79 12.10 -7.89 1.58
N SER A 80 12.30 -6.72 2.19
CA SER A 80 13.34 -5.79 1.82
C SER A 80 14.18 -5.48 3.06
N PRO A 81 15.47 -5.87 3.10
CA PRO A 81 16.33 -5.58 4.25
C PRO A 81 16.40 -4.09 4.58
N ARG A 82 16.48 -3.25 3.54
CA ARG A 82 16.54 -1.80 3.71
C ARG A 82 15.26 -1.24 4.36
N VAL A 83 14.11 -1.70 3.90
CA VAL A 83 12.83 -1.28 4.45
C VAL A 83 12.68 -1.77 5.88
N LYS A 84 13.07 -3.01 6.17
CA LYS A 84 13.05 -3.56 7.51
C LYS A 84 13.90 -2.72 8.47
N GLU A 85 15.08 -2.30 8.04
CA GLU A 85 15.97 -1.46 8.83
C GLU A 85 15.36 -0.08 9.10
N MET A 86 14.75 0.54 8.07
CA MET A 86 14.21 1.90 8.17
C MET A 86 12.86 1.99 8.87
N PHE A 87 12.00 1.01 8.67
CA PHE A 87 10.60 1.07 9.11
C PHE A 87 10.20 -0.03 10.10
N GLY A 88 11.07 -0.97 10.37
CA GLY A 88 10.77 -2.07 11.28
C GLY A 88 9.91 -3.18 10.69
N VAL A 89 9.54 -3.09 9.40
CA VAL A 89 8.72 -4.07 8.70
C VAL A 89 9.36 -4.46 7.37
N PRO A 90 9.10 -5.68 6.87
CA PRO A 90 9.72 -6.15 5.63
C PRO A 90 9.26 -5.41 4.37
N SER A 91 8.05 -4.88 4.37
CA SER A 91 7.48 -4.15 3.23
C SER A 91 6.45 -3.15 3.72
N VAL A 92 6.72 -1.86 3.49
CA VAL A 92 5.78 -0.79 3.87
C VAL A 92 4.48 -0.90 3.08
N ALA A 93 4.56 -1.15 1.77
CA ALA A 93 3.37 -1.25 0.93
C ALA A 93 2.43 -2.34 1.43
N GLU A 94 2.97 -3.53 1.69
CA GLU A 94 2.17 -4.66 2.16
C GLU A 94 1.64 -4.44 3.58
N ALA A 95 2.50 -3.97 4.49
CA ALA A 95 2.11 -3.73 5.88
C ALA A 95 1.05 -2.63 5.98
N ALA A 96 1.19 -1.54 5.21
CA ALA A 96 0.21 -0.45 5.21
C ALA A 96 -1.15 -0.91 4.66
N ALA A 97 -1.14 -1.69 3.58
CA ALA A 97 -2.38 -2.23 3.01
C ALA A 97 -3.10 -3.11 4.02
N LEU A 98 -2.37 -4.03 4.65
CA LEU A 98 -2.93 -4.95 5.64
C LEU A 98 -3.45 -4.22 6.88
N ALA A 99 -2.70 -3.27 7.40
CA ALA A 99 -3.10 -2.50 8.57
C ALA A 99 -4.37 -1.70 8.31
N ALA A 100 -4.45 -1.03 7.16
CA ALA A 100 -5.61 -0.22 6.80
C ALA A 100 -6.84 -1.07 6.45
N ALA A 101 -6.65 -2.23 5.84
CA ALA A 101 -7.75 -3.13 5.49
C ALA A 101 -8.26 -3.92 6.71
N GLY A 102 -7.48 -3.99 7.78
CA GLY A 102 -7.91 -4.59 9.04
C GLY A 102 -7.34 -5.97 9.34
N PRO A 103 -7.59 -6.48 10.56
CA PRO A 103 -6.99 -7.74 11.01
C PRO A 103 -7.48 -8.98 10.25
N ASP A 104 -8.67 -8.90 9.63
CA ASP A 104 -9.24 -9.99 8.86
C ASP A 104 -8.94 -9.88 7.36
N SER A 105 -7.99 -9.04 6.99
CA SER A 105 -7.60 -8.86 5.60
C SER A 105 -6.41 -9.75 5.23
N ALA A 106 -6.23 -9.94 3.93
CA ALA A 106 -5.07 -10.62 3.38
C ALA A 106 -4.62 -9.90 2.11
N LEU A 107 -3.35 -10.06 1.77
CA LEU A 107 -2.82 -9.57 0.50
C LEU A 107 -3.40 -10.39 -0.65
N LEU A 108 -3.79 -9.70 -1.72
CA LEU A 108 -4.26 -10.35 -2.94
C LEU A 108 -3.09 -10.95 -3.72
N ALA A 109 -1.91 -10.35 -3.59
CA ALA A 109 -0.65 -10.79 -4.18
C ALA A 109 0.51 -10.11 -3.45
N PRO A 110 1.75 -10.59 -3.62
CA PRO A 110 2.91 -9.83 -3.17
C PRO A 110 2.94 -8.46 -3.85
N ARG A 111 3.67 -7.51 -3.25
CA ARG A 111 3.76 -6.15 -3.79
C ARG A 111 4.23 -6.13 -5.24
N THR A 112 3.71 -5.16 -5.99
CA THR A 112 4.19 -4.81 -7.32
C THR A 112 5.18 -3.65 -7.16
N ILE A 113 6.35 -3.76 -7.77
CA ILE A 113 7.36 -2.70 -7.77
C ILE A 113 7.44 -2.11 -9.17
N LEU A 114 7.27 -0.80 -9.28
CA LEU A 114 7.38 -0.09 -10.55
C LEU A 114 8.11 1.22 -10.32
N GLY A 115 9.37 1.31 -10.81
CA GLY A 115 10.20 2.48 -10.57
C GLY A 115 10.42 2.74 -9.08
N PRO A 116 10.19 3.98 -8.60
CA PRO A 116 10.40 4.33 -7.20
C PRO A 116 9.25 3.95 -6.28
N VAL A 117 8.26 3.19 -6.77
CA VAL A 117 7.01 2.93 -6.04
C VAL A 117 6.76 1.43 -5.91
N SER A 118 6.32 1.03 -4.71
CA SER A 118 5.78 -0.31 -4.47
C SER A 118 4.29 -0.17 -4.15
N CYS A 119 3.47 -1.06 -4.67
CA CYS A 119 2.05 -1.08 -4.39
C CYS A 119 1.59 -2.50 -4.07
N ALA A 120 0.82 -2.64 -3.00
CA ALA A 120 0.22 -3.92 -2.63
C ALA A 120 -1.26 -3.72 -2.35
N LEU A 121 -2.07 -4.69 -2.73
CA LEU A 121 -3.51 -4.65 -2.49
C LEU A 121 -3.88 -5.65 -1.42
N ALA A 122 -4.68 -5.21 -0.44
CA ALA A 122 -5.22 -6.06 0.60
C ALA A 122 -6.74 -5.90 0.67
N GLY A 123 -7.42 -6.98 0.95
CA GLY A 123 -8.87 -6.97 1.08
C GLY A 123 -9.34 -7.99 2.10
N ALA A 124 -10.62 -7.95 2.43
CA ALA A 124 -11.19 -8.87 3.40
C ALA A 124 -11.09 -10.31 2.91
N VAL A 125 -10.70 -11.21 3.81
CA VAL A 125 -10.75 -12.64 3.54
C VAL A 125 -12.21 -13.06 3.59
N ARG A 126 -12.69 -13.67 2.50
CA ARG A 126 -14.03 -14.24 2.47
C ARG A 126 -13.94 -15.75 2.64
N GLU A 127 -14.65 -16.23 3.63
CA GLU A 127 -14.90 -17.67 3.71
C GLU A 127 -16.09 -17.96 2.82
N THR A 128 -15.93 -18.92 1.95
CA THR A 128 -17.02 -19.42 1.10
C THR A 128 -17.52 -20.74 1.66
#